data_bf15b56ad87c6eb731d05aa24f337c0e
#
_entry.id   bf15b56ad87c6eb731d05aa24f337c0e
#
_cell.length_a   1.000
_cell.length_b   1.000
_cell.length_c   1.000
_cell.angle_alpha   90.00
_cell.angle_beta   90.00
_cell.angle_gamma   90.00
#
_symmetry.space_group_name_H-M   'P 1'
#
loop_
_entity.id
_entity.type
_entity.pdbx_description
1 polymer ?
#
loop_
_entity_poly.entity_id
_entity_poly.type
_entity_poly.pdbx_seq_one_letter_code
_entity_poly.pdbx_strand_id
1 'polypeptide(L)'
;LTTHAAFDSHPVWSPDSKKIAFQSNREGSLDIFVIDAKGGAPTRLTTNSGSETPIAFADNDHVLYSASLQPTAQSIIFGDNTFPQVYKVSTKGGRPELFSTLTMENISIAKNGDILYHDKKGYEDPWRKHQKSPIARDIWLKSNGKFAKQTTFTGEDRSPVWTSDEKSFFYLSEQDGTFNIYRRSLNSSSDK
;
A
#
# COMPACT_ATOMS: atom_id res chain seq x y z
N LEU A 1 -5.99 -21.38 3.08
CA LEU A 1 -6.67 -20.64 4.14
C LEU A 1 -8.11 -20.31 3.79
N THR A 2 -8.39 -19.92 2.55
CA THR A 2 -9.74 -19.66 2.05
C THR A 2 -10.14 -20.80 1.12
N THR A 3 -11.42 -21.22 1.21
CA THR A 3 -12.01 -22.30 0.36
C THR A 3 -13.21 -21.80 -0.41
N HIS A 4 -13.51 -20.50 -0.36
CA HIS A 4 -14.60 -19.90 -1.08
C HIS A 4 -14.30 -19.82 -2.59
N ALA A 5 -15.32 -19.95 -3.45
CA ALA A 5 -15.16 -19.89 -4.91
C ALA A 5 -14.90 -18.47 -5.46
N ALA A 6 -15.00 -17.45 -4.61
CA ALA A 6 -14.75 -16.07 -4.97
C ALA A 6 -13.25 -15.81 -5.21
N PHE A 7 -12.97 -14.74 -5.93
CA PHE A 7 -11.60 -14.25 -6.14
C PHE A 7 -11.07 -13.63 -4.85
N ASP A 8 -9.96 -14.16 -4.33
CA ASP A 8 -9.24 -13.66 -3.18
C ASP A 8 -7.83 -13.21 -3.62
N SER A 9 -7.41 -12.01 -3.21
CA SER A 9 -6.14 -11.41 -3.65
C SER A 9 -5.53 -10.44 -2.64
N HIS A 10 -4.34 -9.94 -2.93
CA HIS A 10 -3.63 -8.91 -2.15
C HIS A 10 -3.52 -9.24 -0.65
N PRO A 11 -3.01 -10.42 -0.26
CA PRO A 11 -2.88 -10.77 1.15
C PRO A 11 -1.81 -9.88 1.81
N VAL A 12 -2.12 -9.38 3.02
CA VAL A 12 -1.18 -8.66 3.89
C VAL A 12 -1.22 -9.26 5.29
N TRP A 13 -0.05 -9.40 5.92
CA TRP A 13 0.09 -9.97 7.24
C TRP A 13 0.02 -8.91 8.34
N SER A 14 -0.58 -9.25 9.48
CA SER A 14 -0.42 -8.46 10.70
C SER A 14 1.01 -8.56 11.24
N PRO A 15 1.53 -7.52 11.95
CA PRO A 15 2.89 -7.52 12.50
C PRO A 15 3.18 -8.70 13.43
N ASP A 16 2.19 -9.19 14.15
CA ASP A 16 2.31 -10.36 15.04
C ASP A 16 2.11 -11.71 14.32
N SER A 17 1.92 -11.69 13.01
CA SER A 17 1.73 -12.88 12.16
C SER A 17 0.50 -13.73 12.53
N LYS A 18 -0.50 -13.17 13.20
CA LYS A 18 -1.71 -13.90 13.60
C LYS A 18 -2.90 -13.69 12.69
N LYS A 19 -2.91 -12.62 11.90
CA LYS A 19 -4.00 -12.27 11.00
C LYS A 19 -3.49 -12.02 9.59
N ILE A 20 -4.35 -12.28 8.60
CA ILE A 20 -4.13 -11.93 7.20
C ILE A 20 -5.33 -11.12 6.76
N ALA A 21 -5.11 -9.90 6.27
CA ALA A 21 -6.13 -9.16 5.55
C ALA A 21 -5.97 -9.41 4.05
N PHE A 22 -7.07 -9.47 3.33
CA PHE A 22 -7.09 -9.74 1.89
C PHE A 22 -8.33 -9.12 1.25
N GLN A 23 -8.26 -8.95 -0.05
CA GLN A 23 -9.37 -8.48 -0.89
C GLN A 23 -10.18 -9.67 -1.38
N SER A 24 -11.52 -9.57 -1.36
CA SER A 24 -12.40 -10.60 -1.89
C SER A 24 -13.70 -10.02 -2.44
N ASN A 25 -14.22 -10.64 -3.51
CA ASN A 25 -15.51 -10.27 -4.09
C ASN A 25 -16.67 -11.23 -3.68
N ARG A 26 -16.51 -11.96 -2.58
CA ARG A 26 -17.49 -12.95 -2.09
C ARG A 26 -18.86 -12.39 -1.73
N GLU A 27 -18.93 -11.09 -1.48
CA GLU A 27 -20.16 -10.36 -1.16
C GLU A 27 -20.56 -9.37 -2.28
N GLY A 28 -20.00 -9.54 -3.50
CA GLY A 28 -20.31 -8.76 -4.69
C GLY A 28 -19.21 -7.80 -5.10
N SER A 29 -18.91 -6.77 -4.31
CA SER A 29 -17.77 -5.85 -4.53
C SER A 29 -16.46 -6.43 -4.01
N LEU A 30 -15.34 -5.81 -4.43
CA LEU A 30 -14.03 -6.16 -3.92
C LEU A 30 -13.80 -5.44 -2.58
N ASP A 31 -14.09 -6.13 -1.48
CA ASP A 31 -14.00 -5.62 -0.12
C ASP A 31 -12.81 -6.21 0.63
N ILE A 32 -12.50 -5.59 1.78
CA ILE A 32 -11.46 -6.06 2.69
C ILE A 32 -12.04 -7.08 3.66
N PHE A 33 -11.36 -8.21 3.75
CA PHE A 33 -11.64 -9.27 4.72
C PHE A 33 -10.39 -9.51 5.58
N VAL A 34 -10.61 -10.00 6.79
CA VAL A 34 -9.54 -10.49 7.68
C VAL A 34 -9.84 -11.91 8.12
N ILE A 35 -8.81 -12.74 8.20
CA ILE A 35 -8.87 -14.13 8.68
C ILE A 35 -7.73 -14.39 9.67
N ASP A 36 -7.94 -15.29 10.62
CA ASP A 36 -6.85 -15.82 11.47
C ASP A 36 -5.85 -16.61 10.61
N ALA A 37 -4.56 -16.46 10.90
CA ALA A 37 -3.50 -17.17 10.17
C ALA A 37 -3.59 -18.69 10.28
N LYS A 38 -4.32 -19.21 11.27
CA LYS A 38 -4.62 -20.64 11.44
C LYS A 38 -5.84 -21.09 10.62
N GLY A 39 -6.52 -20.16 9.94
CA GLY A 39 -7.74 -20.40 9.19
C GLY A 39 -9.01 -20.09 9.99
N GLY A 40 -10.15 -20.49 9.46
CA GLY A 40 -11.47 -20.21 10.02
C GLY A 40 -12.34 -19.37 9.09
N ALA A 41 -13.41 -18.80 9.62
CA ALA A 41 -14.30 -17.94 8.86
C ALA A 41 -13.72 -16.51 8.77
N PRO A 42 -13.57 -15.95 7.56
CA PRO A 42 -13.12 -14.58 7.42
C PRO A 42 -14.21 -13.58 7.83
N THR A 43 -13.78 -12.46 8.39
CA THR A 43 -14.64 -11.34 8.76
C THR A 43 -14.53 -10.24 7.71
N ARG A 44 -15.65 -9.76 7.17
CA ARG A 44 -15.71 -8.61 6.27
C ARG A 44 -15.50 -7.32 7.08
N LEU A 45 -14.59 -6.46 6.63
CA LEU A 45 -14.25 -5.21 7.30
C LEU A 45 -14.87 -3.98 6.62
N THR A 46 -15.08 -4.05 5.32
CA THR A 46 -15.60 -2.93 4.51
C THR A 46 -16.79 -3.37 3.66
N THR A 47 -17.61 -2.41 3.24
CA THR A 47 -18.89 -2.68 2.56
C THR A 47 -19.20 -1.70 1.43
N ASN A 48 -18.19 -1.03 0.89
CA ASN A 48 -18.38 -0.07 -0.20
C ASN A 48 -18.65 -0.77 -1.54
N SER A 49 -19.37 -0.06 -2.41
CA SER A 49 -19.61 -0.54 -3.78
C SER A 49 -18.41 -0.44 -4.71
N GLY A 50 -17.37 0.31 -4.32
CA GLY A 50 -16.10 0.42 -5.06
C GLY A 50 -15.13 -0.72 -4.74
N SER A 51 -14.00 -0.72 -5.44
CA SER A 51 -12.91 -1.65 -5.13
C SER A 51 -12.04 -1.11 -4.01
N GLU A 52 -11.72 -1.95 -3.06
CA GLU A 52 -10.88 -1.67 -1.92
C GLU A 52 -9.72 -2.66 -1.88
N THR A 53 -8.49 -2.17 -1.75
CA THR A 53 -7.30 -3.02 -1.81
C THR A 53 -6.49 -2.86 -0.52
N PRO A 54 -6.28 -3.94 0.25
CA PRO A 54 -5.45 -3.87 1.45
C PRO A 54 -3.99 -3.60 1.06
N ILE A 55 -3.31 -2.74 1.83
CA ILE A 55 -1.93 -2.32 1.56
C ILE A 55 -1.00 -2.85 2.65
N ALA A 56 -1.39 -2.67 3.92
CA ALA A 56 -0.59 -3.05 5.07
C ALA A 56 -1.47 -3.13 6.34
N PHE A 57 -0.93 -3.69 7.42
CA PHE A 57 -1.45 -3.44 8.76
C PHE A 57 -0.73 -2.22 9.35
N ALA A 58 -1.48 -1.26 9.91
CA ALA A 58 -0.93 -0.15 10.68
C ALA A 58 -0.39 -0.61 12.04
N ASP A 59 -1.08 -1.58 12.62
CA ASP A 59 -0.77 -2.29 13.87
C ASP A 59 -1.51 -3.65 13.86
N ASN A 60 -1.51 -4.40 14.97
CA ASN A 60 -2.17 -5.71 15.01
C ASN A 60 -3.70 -5.66 14.87
N ASP A 61 -4.30 -4.50 15.01
CA ASP A 61 -5.76 -4.35 15.08
C ASP A 61 -6.33 -3.43 13.99
N HIS A 62 -5.50 -2.83 13.13
CA HIS A 62 -5.95 -1.93 12.07
C HIS A 62 -5.30 -2.25 10.73
N VAL A 63 -6.13 -2.32 9.70
CA VAL A 63 -5.72 -2.52 8.30
C VAL A 63 -5.73 -1.18 7.57
N LEU A 64 -4.67 -0.89 6.83
CA LEU A 64 -4.61 0.18 5.83
C LEU A 64 -5.02 -0.39 4.46
N TYR A 65 -5.87 0.34 3.77
CA TYR A 65 -6.31 -0.04 2.43
C TYR A 65 -6.47 1.19 1.54
N SER A 66 -6.31 1.00 0.25
CA SER A 66 -6.57 2.03 -0.75
C SER A 66 -7.99 1.90 -1.30
N ALA A 67 -8.65 3.03 -1.46
CA ALA A 67 -9.96 3.12 -2.08
C ALA A 67 -10.20 4.52 -2.65
N SER A 68 -11.05 4.61 -3.67
CA SER A 68 -11.58 5.87 -4.18
C SER A 68 -12.98 6.06 -3.63
N LEU A 69 -13.06 6.44 -2.35
CA LEU A 69 -14.34 6.72 -1.70
C LEU A 69 -14.74 8.16 -2.02
N GLN A 70 -15.92 8.33 -2.59
CA GLN A 70 -16.48 9.66 -2.86
C GLN A 70 -17.31 10.12 -1.66
N PRO A 71 -16.80 11.04 -0.83
CA PRO A 71 -17.51 11.46 0.37
C PRO A 71 -18.76 12.31 0.08
N THR A 72 -18.87 12.88 -1.12
CA THR A 72 -20.03 13.67 -1.55
C THR A 72 -20.29 13.56 -3.06
N ALA A 73 -21.51 13.82 -3.50
CA ALA A 73 -21.87 13.87 -4.93
C ALA A 73 -21.06 14.91 -5.73
N GLN A 74 -20.56 15.96 -5.08
CA GLN A 74 -19.70 16.97 -5.71
C GLN A 74 -18.26 16.49 -5.96
N SER A 75 -17.84 15.41 -5.32
CA SER A 75 -16.53 14.79 -5.53
C SER A 75 -16.43 13.98 -6.83
N ILE A 76 -17.51 13.86 -7.59
CA ILE A 76 -17.61 13.10 -8.87
C ILE A 76 -16.63 13.62 -9.95
N ILE A 77 -16.15 14.85 -9.86
CA ILE A 77 -15.22 15.45 -10.85
C ILE A 77 -13.93 14.65 -10.99
N PHE A 78 -13.56 13.87 -9.97
CA PHE A 78 -12.37 13.00 -9.96
C PHE A 78 -12.75 11.52 -9.71
N GLY A 79 -13.88 11.09 -10.21
CA GLY A 79 -14.48 9.77 -9.99
C GLY A 79 -13.71 8.59 -10.58
N ASP A 80 -12.43 8.75 -10.83
CA ASP A 80 -11.57 7.69 -11.34
C ASP A 80 -10.68 7.13 -10.23
N ASN A 81 -10.43 5.83 -10.28
CA ASN A 81 -9.50 5.11 -9.40
C ASN A 81 -8.02 5.50 -9.60
N THR A 82 -7.75 6.57 -10.34
CA THR A 82 -6.40 7.03 -10.66
C THR A 82 -5.63 7.45 -9.42
N PHE A 83 -6.28 8.09 -8.46
CA PHE A 83 -5.66 8.58 -7.22
C PHE A 83 -6.43 8.12 -5.98
N PRO A 84 -6.36 6.84 -5.63
CA PRO A 84 -7.01 6.34 -4.43
C PRO A 84 -6.35 6.94 -3.17
N GLN A 85 -7.17 7.17 -2.16
CA GLN A 85 -6.76 7.60 -0.83
C GLN A 85 -6.50 6.38 0.05
N VAL A 86 -5.77 6.57 1.13
CA VAL A 86 -5.52 5.52 2.12
C VAL A 86 -6.46 5.68 3.29
N TYR A 87 -7.16 4.61 3.61
CA TYR A 87 -8.07 4.51 4.75
C TYR A 87 -7.56 3.50 5.76
N LYS A 88 -8.01 3.64 6.99
CA LYS A 88 -7.73 2.73 8.10
C LYS A 88 -9.03 2.16 8.63
N VAL A 89 -9.10 0.84 8.84
CA VAL A 89 -10.24 0.15 9.42
C VAL A 89 -9.80 -0.83 10.49
N SER A 90 -10.59 -0.95 11.57
CA SER A 90 -10.33 -1.95 12.62
C SER A 90 -10.57 -3.37 12.09
N THR A 91 -9.75 -4.35 12.56
CA THR A 91 -9.97 -5.78 12.30
C THR A 91 -11.28 -6.32 12.91
N LYS A 92 -11.95 -5.52 13.74
CA LYS A 92 -13.30 -5.81 14.26
C LYS A 92 -14.41 -5.20 13.39
N GLY A 93 -14.03 -4.56 12.27
CA GLY A 93 -14.95 -3.78 11.45
C GLY A 93 -15.26 -2.40 12.03
N GLY A 94 -16.33 -1.78 11.57
CA GLY A 94 -16.75 -0.45 11.96
C GLY A 94 -16.49 0.58 10.86
N ARG A 95 -16.60 1.87 11.23
CA ARG A 95 -16.45 2.97 10.26
C ARG A 95 -14.97 3.19 9.92
N PRO A 96 -14.59 3.17 8.63
CA PRO A 96 -13.25 3.51 8.22
C PRO A 96 -12.93 4.99 8.49
N GLU A 97 -11.65 5.25 8.76
CA GLU A 97 -11.10 6.59 8.92
C GLU A 97 -10.16 6.92 7.76
N LEU A 98 -10.17 8.17 7.30
CA LEU A 98 -9.19 8.64 6.32
C LEU A 98 -7.81 8.71 6.98
N PHE A 99 -6.86 7.91 6.48
CA PHE A 99 -5.49 7.87 7.00
C PHE A 99 -4.57 8.86 6.25
N SER A 100 -4.72 8.93 4.93
CA SER A 100 -3.94 9.84 4.08
C SER A 100 -4.72 10.19 2.81
N THR A 101 -4.67 11.47 2.45
CA THR A 101 -5.15 11.96 1.15
C THR A 101 -4.13 11.72 0.04
N LEU A 102 -2.87 11.44 0.40
CA LEU A 102 -1.85 11.10 -0.58
C LEU A 102 -2.04 9.66 -1.05
N THR A 103 -1.86 9.46 -2.33
CA THR A 103 -1.81 8.12 -2.90
C THR A 103 -0.51 7.46 -2.52
N MET A 104 -0.58 6.49 -1.63
CA MET A 104 0.55 5.67 -1.16
C MET A 104 0.33 4.24 -1.62
N GLU A 105 1.26 3.70 -2.36
CA GLU A 105 1.24 2.29 -2.78
C GLU A 105 2.38 1.53 -2.09
N ASN A 106 2.19 0.22 -1.83
CA ASN A 106 3.18 -0.67 -1.21
C ASN A 106 3.82 -0.08 0.06
N ILE A 107 2.98 0.22 1.03
CA ILE A 107 3.38 0.78 2.33
C ILE A 107 4.15 -0.27 3.15
N SER A 108 5.28 0.14 3.72
CA SER A 108 6.03 -0.62 4.72
C SER A 108 6.21 0.23 5.97
N ILE A 109 5.77 -0.26 7.12
CA ILE A 109 5.72 0.49 8.37
C ILE A 109 6.77 -0.05 9.34
N ALA A 110 7.62 0.84 9.88
CA ALA A 110 8.57 0.54 10.92
C ALA A 110 7.90 0.53 12.32
N LYS A 111 8.54 -0.08 13.30
CA LYS A 111 8.04 -0.17 14.70
C LYS A 111 7.83 1.19 15.36
N ASN A 112 8.61 2.19 14.97
CA ASN A 112 8.48 3.57 15.44
C ASN A 112 7.35 4.35 14.74
N GLY A 113 6.65 3.74 13.77
CA GLY A 113 5.57 4.35 13.00
C GLY A 113 6.03 5.08 11.73
N ASP A 114 7.32 5.06 11.39
CA ASP A 114 7.81 5.61 10.13
C ASP A 114 7.31 4.77 8.95
N ILE A 115 6.90 5.45 7.88
CA ILE A 115 6.27 4.82 6.73
C ILE A 115 7.13 5.03 5.49
N LEU A 116 7.55 3.93 4.87
CA LEU A 116 8.04 3.93 3.50
C LEU A 116 6.89 3.59 2.55
N TYR A 117 6.84 4.28 1.42
CA TYR A 117 5.88 4.02 0.36
C TYR A 117 6.44 4.47 -0.98
N HIS A 118 5.91 3.97 -2.08
CA HIS A 118 6.08 4.63 -3.35
C HIS A 118 4.84 5.46 -3.70
N ASP A 119 5.08 6.59 -4.36
CA ASP A 119 4.00 7.49 -4.77
C ASP A 119 3.37 7.02 -6.10
N LYS A 120 2.18 7.54 -6.39
CA LYS A 120 1.53 7.41 -7.69
C LYS A 120 1.24 8.81 -8.20
N LYS A 121 1.90 9.18 -9.28
CA LYS A 121 1.81 10.52 -9.88
C LYS A 121 0.89 10.57 -11.09
N GLY A 122 0.49 9.40 -11.61
CA GLY A 122 -0.36 9.31 -12.79
C GLY A 122 -0.66 7.86 -13.16
N TYR A 123 -1.28 7.70 -14.33
CA TYR A 123 -1.46 6.37 -14.91
C TYR A 123 -0.23 6.02 -15.73
N GLU A 124 0.44 4.93 -15.36
CA GLU A 124 1.51 4.34 -16.14
C GLU A 124 1.03 3.10 -16.88
N ASP A 125 1.44 3.00 -18.13
CA ASP A 125 1.30 1.77 -18.90
C ASP A 125 2.28 0.72 -18.32
N PRO A 126 1.78 -0.38 -17.72
CA PRO A 126 2.63 -1.42 -17.14
C PRO A 126 3.53 -2.12 -18.14
N TRP A 127 3.27 -1.95 -19.44
CA TRP A 127 4.08 -2.50 -20.53
C TRP A 127 5.25 -1.61 -20.96
N ARG A 128 5.29 -0.36 -20.46
CA ARG A 128 6.41 0.54 -20.73
C ARG A 128 7.63 0.14 -19.90
N LYS A 129 8.70 -0.20 -20.58
CA LYS A 129 10.01 -0.47 -19.98
C LYS A 129 10.90 0.78 -20.11
N HIS A 130 11.76 1.02 -19.10
CA HIS A 130 12.79 2.07 -19.10
C HIS A 130 12.25 3.48 -19.29
N GLN A 131 11.10 3.75 -18.73
CA GLN A 131 10.49 5.07 -18.84
C GLN A 131 11.13 6.05 -17.84
N LYS A 132 11.84 7.03 -18.35
CA LYS A 132 12.19 8.26 -17.63
C LYS A 132 11.04 9.25 -17.82
N SER A 133 10.19 9.39 -16.82
CA SER A 133 8.98 10.19 -16.91
C SER A 133 8.75 10.93 -15.60
N PRO A 134 8.17 12.15 -15.63
CA PRO A 134 7.74 12.85 -14.42
C PRO A 134 6.73 12.06 -13.57
N ILE A 135 6.08 11.04 -14.14
CA ILE A 135 5.12 10.18 -13.44
C ILE A 135 5.74 8.87 -12.93
N ALA A 136 7.03 8.60 -13.21
CA ALA A 136 7.74 7.47 -12.61
C ALA A 136 7.68 7.55 -11.09
N ARG A 137 7.50 6.40 -10.45
CA ARG A 137 7.36 6.30 -8.99
C ARG A 137 8.68 6.59 -8.29
N ASP A 138 8.57 7.20 -7.14
CA ASP A 138 9.68 7.45 -6.22
C ASP A 138 9.39 6.85 -4.85
N ILE A 139 10.44 6.48 -4.12
CA ILE A 139 10.32 6.06 -2.73
C ILE A 139 10.34 7.28 -1.82
N TRP A 140 9.38 7.33 -0.92
CA TRP A 140 9.21 8.36 0.09
C TRP A 140 9.21 7.79 1.49
N LEU A 141 9.76 8.55 2.43
CA LEU A 141 9.66 8.33 3.87
C LEU A 141 8.73 9.39 4.47
N LYS A 142 7.71 8.94 5.21
CA LYS A 142 6.92 9.77 6.12
C LYS A 142 7.35 9.47 7.53
N SER A 143 7.93 10.46 8.22
CA SER A 143 8.38 10.36 9.60
C SER A 143 8.01 11.64 10.36
N ASN A 144 7.37 11.51 11.53
CA ASN A 144 6.96 12.65 12.37
C ASN A 144 6.19 13.74 11.59
N GLY A 145 5.29 13.33 10.70
CA GLY A 145 4.49 14.24 9.87
C GLY A 145 5.26 14.91 8.72
N LYS A 146 6.56 14.66 8.58
CA LYS A 146 7.39 15.16 7.48
C LYS A 146 7.55 14.11 6.39
N PHE A 147 7.72 14.58 5.16
CA PHE A 147 7.92 13.73 3.98
C PHE A 147 9.30 14.01 3.39
N ALA A 148 10.04 12.95 3.12
CA ALA A 148 11.37 13.03 2.50
C ALA A 148 11.48 12.00 1.37
N LYS A 149 11.80 12.48 0.16
CA LYS A 149 12.11 11.62 -0.97
C LYS A 149 13.39 10.83 -0.68
N GLN A 150 13.36 9.52 -0.92
CA GLN A 150 14.46 8.62 -0.61
C GLN A 150 15.27 8.21 -1.84
N THR A 151 14.71 8.30 -3.02
CA THR A 151 15.39 7.92 -4.27
C THR A 151 15.53 9.12 -5.20
N THR A 152 16.57 9.12 -6.03
CA THR A 152 16.91 10.22 -6.94
C THR A 152 16.97 9.79 -8.40
N PHE A 153 16.82 8.49 -8.66
CA PHE A 153 16.74 7.97 -10.02
C PHE A 153 15.54 8.55 -10.76
N THR A 154 15.69 8.88 -12.02
CA THR A 154 14.63 9.51 -12.83
C THR A 154 13.66 8.52 -13.47
N GLY A 155 13.90 7.21 -13.31
CA GLY A 155 13.03 6.12 -13.72
C GLY A 155 12.22 5.57 -12.55
N GLU A 156 11.77 4.33 -12.68
CA GLU A 156 10.84 3.69 -11.76
C GLU A 156 11.54 3.10 -10.53
N ASP A 157 11.19 3.61 -9.35
CA ASP A 157 11.55 3.07 -8.03
C ASP A 157 10.29 2.69 -7.26
N ARG A 158 10.17 1.42 -6.79
CA ARG A 158 8.93 0.94 -6.19
C ARG A 158 9.10 -0.14 -5.14
N SER A 159 8.01 -0.46 -4.45
CA SER A 159 7.89 -1.58 -3.51
C SER A 159 8.95 -1.55 -2.39
N PRO A 160 9.03 -0.47 -1.60
CA PRO A 160 9.96 -0.39 -0.49
C PRO A 160 9.58 -1.35 0.63
N VAL A 161 10.58 -1.99 1.24
CA VAL A 161 10.40 -2.89 2.39
C VAL A 161 11.52 -2.62 3.40
N TRP A 162 11.16 -2.32 4.64
CA TRP A 162 12.12 -2.16 5.72
C TRP A 162 12.97 -3.42 5.92
N THR A 163 14.25 -3.22 6.21
CA THR A 163 15.08 -4.29 6.77
C THR A 163 14.64 -4.58 8.20
N SER A 164 14.96 -5.77 8.72
CA SER A 164 14.57 -6.18 10.09
C SER A 164 15.13 -5.28 11.20
N ASP A 165 16.27 -4.62 10.93
CA ASP A 165 16.90 -3.64 11.84
C ASP A 165 16.38 -2.21 11.67
N GLU A 166 15.49 -1.98 10.70
CA GLU A 166 14.87 -0.69 10.37
C GLU A 166 15.84 0.46 10.10
N LYS A 167 17.12 0.13 9.80
CA LYS A 167 18.15 1.12 9.45
C LYS A 167 18.29 1.33 7.94
N SER A 168 17.73 0.42 7.16
CA SER A 168 17.79 0.40 5.72
C SER A 168 16.46 -0.10 5.16
N PHE A 169 16.30 -0.02 3.86
CA PHE A 169 15.18 -0.65 3.17
C PHE A 169 15.64 -1.25 1.84
N PHE A 170 14.92 -2.28 1.40
CA PHE A 170 15.02 -2.81 0.05
C PHE A 170 13.95 -2.17 -0.83
N TYR A 171 14.24 -2.05 -2.11
CA TYR A 171 13.28 -1.55 -3.10
C TYR A 171 13.62 -2.08 -4.48
N LEU A 172 12.68 -2.02 -5.40
CA LEU A 172 12.88 -2.34 -6.80
C LEU A 172 13.21 -1.07 -7.57
N SER A 173 14.27 -1.11 -8.38
CA SER A 173 14.66 -0.03 -9.28
C SER A 173 15.12 -0.59 -10.62
N GLU A 174 14.87 0.14 -11.69
CA GLU A 174 15.35 -0.17 -13.04
C GLU A 174 16.59 0.64 -13.44
N GLN A 175 17.31 1.24 -12.47
CA GLN A 175 18.45 2.13 -12.73
C GLN A 175 19.56 1.50 -13.58
N ASP A 176 19.71 0.18 -13.54
CA ASP A 176 20.68 -0.57 -14.34
C ASP A 176 20.05 -1.20 -15.61
N GLY A 177 18.94 -0.64 -16.09
CA GLY A 177 18.26 -1.05 -17.32
C GLY A 177 17.24 -2.18 -17.15
N THR A 178 17.11 -2.78 -15.98
CA THR A 178 16.08 -3.77 -15.62
C THR A 178 15.79 -3.69 -14.15
N PHE A 179 14.60 -4.17 -13.71
CA PHE A 179 14.27 -4.19 -12.31
C PHE A 179 15.14 -5.15 -11.53
N ASN A 180 15.89 -4.59 -10.57
CA ASN A 180 16.70 -5.30 -9.59
C ASN A 180 16.32 -4.86 -8.18
N ILE A 181 16.71 -5.64 -7.17
CA ILE A 181 16.53 -5.29 -5.76
C ILE A 181 17.75 -4.50 -5.31
N TYR A 182 17.49 -3.31 -4.78
CA TYR A 182 18.50 -2.44 -4.18
C TYR A 182 18.27 -2.31 -2.69
N ARG A 183 19.34 -2.02 -1.96
CA ARG A 183 19.31 -1.68 -0.54
C ARG A 183 19.80 -0.25 -0.36
N ARG A 184 19.05 0.54 0.42
CA ARG A 184 19.41 1.91 0.78
C ARG A 184 19.39 2.10 2.29
N SER A 185 20.42 2.77 2.83
CA SER A 185 20.46 3.19 4.22
C SER A 185 19.83 4.58 4.37
N LEU A 186 19.01 4.77 5.41
CA LEU A 186 18.39 6.08 5.70
C LEU A 186 19.38 7.18 6.04
N ASN A 187 20.55 6.83 6.58
CA ASN A 187 21.54 7.79 7.04
C ASN A 187 22.55 8.22 5.95
N SER A 188 22.41 7.71 4.74
CA SER A 188 23.28 8.10 3.63
C SER A 188 22.69 9.29 2.88
N SER A 189 23.24 10.47 3.11
CA SER A 189 22.98 11.67 2.30
C SER A 189 23.67 11.65 0.92
N SER A 190 24.23 10.51 0.54
CA SER A 190 24.93 10.33 -0.74
C SER A 190 24.44 9.06 -1.41
N ASP A 191 23.85 9.23 -2.57
CA ASP A 191 23.85 8.20 -3.59
C ASP A 191 25.31 7.91 -3.95
N LYS A 192 25.82 6.78 -3.52
CA LYS A 192 27.06 6.21 -4.04
C LYS A 192 26.74 4.94 -4.73
#